data_fd6b1c39ca131ca393f798122a1bdda6
#
_entry.id   fd6b1c39ca131ca393f798122a1bdda6
#
_cell.length_a   1.000
_cell.length_b   1.000
_cell.length_c   1.000
_cell.angle_alpha   90.00
_cell.angle_beta   90.00
_cell.angle_gamma   90.00
#
_symmetry.space_group_name_H-M   'P 1'
#
loop_
_entity.id
_entity.type
_entity.pdbx_description
1 polymer ?
#
loop_
_entity_poly.entity_id
_entity_poly.type
_entity_poly.pdbx_seq_one_letter_code
_entity_poly.pdbx_strand_id
1 'polypeptide(L)'
;MTLEKPLTVMQLLPKLSIGGVERGTVQIADALSKRGHRSIVVCESGPLERDLRETGSEFFNWPIGRKHALTIQYARKIRNLCLSEKVDIVHARSRLPAWLGRLALSKIKKEKCPVWITTVHGPYSVSAYSKVMMSGDKIIAISNYIRDYITKNYPGVENDRIITIPRGVDEATHNLEFSVEQ
;
A
#
# COMPACT_ATOMS: atom_id res chain seq x y z
N MET A 1 4.95 -21.67 6.79
CA MET A 1 3.99 -21.33 7.83
C MET A 1 2.68 -21.00 7.12
N THR A 2 1.80 -21.95 7.00
CA THR A 2 0.47 -21.75 6.40
C THR A 2 -0.36 -20.95 7.39
N LEU A 3 -0.88 -19.79 7.00
CA LEU A 3 -1.83 -19.04 7.81
C LEU A 3 -3.11 -19.88 7.91
N GLU A 4 -3.61 -20.09 9.11
CA GLU A 4 -4.80 -20.92 9.36
C GLU A 4 -6.08 -20.33 8.74
N LYS A 5 -6.05 -19.03 8.36
CA LYS A 5 -7.19 -18.32 7.76
C LYS A 5 -6.75 -17.39 6.63
N PRO A 6 -7.43 -17.45 5.46
CA PRO A 6 -7.23 -16.45 4.40
C PRO A 6 -7.49 -15.02 4.90
N LEU A 7 -6.60 -14.09 4.58
CA LEU A 7 -6.73 -12.67 4.90
C LEU A 7 -7.30 -11.90 3.72
N THR A 8 -8.06 -10.84 4.00
CA THR A 8 -8.46 -9.83 3.02
C THR A 8 -7.58 -8.60 3.18
N VAL A 9 -6.76 -8.31 2.18
CA VAL A 9 -5.80 -7.19 2.18
C VAL A 9 -6.23 -6.12 1.17
N MET A 10 -6.40 -4.89 1.63
CA MET A 10 -6.73 -3.73 0.79
C MET A 10 -5.51 -2.83 0.64
N GLN A 11 -5.03 -2.63 -0.58
CA GLN A 11 -3.96 -1.69 -0.91
C GLN A 11 -4.54 -0.36 -1.40
N LEU A 12 -4.02 0.76 -0.88
CA LEU A 12 -4.41 2.13 -1.24
C LEU A 12 -3.24 2.85 -1.90
N LEU A 13 -3.40 3.29 -3.16
CA LEU A 13 -2.40 4.08 -3.89
C LEU A 13 -3.08 5.14 -4.77
N PRO A 14 -2.35 6.15 -5.29
CA PRO A 14 -2.97 7.23 -6.07
C PRO A 14 -3.55 6.76 -7.39
N LYS A 15 -2.76 6.03 -8.18
CA LYS A 15 -3.05 5.64 -9.56
C LYS A 15 -2.19 4.44 -9.94
N LEU A 16 -2.63 3.60 -10.88
CA LEU A 16 -1.85 2.50 -11.47
C LEU A 16 -1.00 2.99 -12.65
N SER A 17 -0.10 3.95 -12.38
CA SER A 17 0.89 4.44 -13.35
C SER A 17 2.00 3.40 -13.56
N ILE A 18 2.99 3.75 -14.39
CA ILE A 18 4.22 2.94 -14.56
C ILE A 18 5.27 3.47 -13.58
N GLY A 19 5.49 2.73 -12.49
CA GLY A 19 6.47 3.11 -11.47
C GLY A 19 6.71 1.98 -10.48
N GLY A 20 7.71 2.15 -9.62
CA GLY A 20 8.08 1.10 -8.67
C GLY A 20 7.04 0.86 -7.58
N VAL A 21 6.25 1.88 -7.19
CA VAL A 21 5.15 1.71 -6.20
C VAL A 21 4.05 0.87 -6.80
N GLU A 22 3.67 1.19 -8.03
CA GLU A 22 2.58 0.57 -8.77
C GLU A 22 2.92 -0.88 -9.14
N ARG A 23 4.11 -1.13 -9.72
CA ARG A 23 4.59 -2.49 -9.99
C ARG A 23 4.65 -3.34 -8.72
N GLY A 24 5.20 -2.78 -7.63
CA GLY A 24 5.20 -3.46 -6.33
C GLY A 24 3.80 -3.70 -5.76
N THR A 25 2.79 -2.90 -6.14
CA THR A 25 1.39 -3.15 -5.77
C THR A 25 0.85 -4.38 -6.49
N VAL A 26 1.11 -4.47 -7.81
CA VAL A 26 0.70 -5.63 -8.63
C VAL A 26 1.40 -6.91 -8.16
N GLN A 27 2.71 -6.86 -7.89
CA GLN A 27 3.47 -8.00 -7.37
C GLN A 27 2.94 -8.50 -6.01
N ILE A 28 2.60 -7.59 -5.09
CA ILE A 28 2.00 -7.96 -3.80
C ILE A 28 0.60 -8.55 -4.02
N ALA A 29 -0.19 -7.97 -4.92
CA ALA A 29 -1.52 -8.44 -5.25
C ALA A 29 -1.47 -9.88 -5.80
N ASP A 30 -0.56 -10.18 -6.73
CA ASP A 30 -0.30 -11.50 -7.27
C ASP A 30 0.15 -12.49 -6.18
N ALA A 31 1.11 -12.08 -5.35
CA ALA A 31 1.62 -12.90 -4.26
C ALA A 31 0.55 -13.23 -3.20
N LEU A 32 -0.38 -12.32 -2.93
CA LEU A 32 -1.52 -12.56 -2.04
C LEU A 32 -2.47 -13.58 -2.66
N SER A 33 -2.87 -13.38 -3.90
CA SER A 33 -3.78 -14.27 -4.62
C SER A 33 -3.20 -15.70 -4.73
N LYS A 34 -1.92 -15.83 -5.11
CA LYS A 34 -1.23 -17.12 -5.19
C LYS A 34 -1.14 -17.86 -3.85
N ARG A 35 -1.21 -17.13 -2.73
CA ARG A 35 -1.22 -17.71 -1.37
C ARG A 35 -2.63 -17.92 -0.80
N GLY A 36 -3.66 -17.74 -1.61
CA GLY A 36 -5.05 -17.93 -1.19
C GLY A 36 -5.61 -16.79 -0.34
N HIS A 37 -4.96 -15.64 -0.32
CA HIS A 37 -5.49 -14.43 0.30
C HIS A 37 -6.32 -13.63 -0.70
N ARG A 38 -7.27 -12.86 -0.19
CA ARG A 38 -8.07 -11.93 -1.00
C ARG A 38 -7.35 -10.60 -1.13
N SER A 39 -7.12 -10.14 -2.36
CA SER A 39 -6.48 -8.87 -2.68
C SER A 39 -7.48 -7.88 -3.23
N ILE A 40 -7.56 -6.70 -2.60
CA ILE A 40 -8.37 -5.56 -3.03
C ILE A 40 -7.41 -4.39 -3.30
N VAL A 41 -7.56 -3.73 -4.44
CA VAL A 41 -6.77 -2.54 -4.77
C VAL A 41 -7.70 -1.37 -5.07
N VAL A 42 -7.46 -0.26 -4.39
CA VAL A 42 -8.24 0.97 -4.53
C VAL A 42 -7.32 2.09 -5.01
N CYS A 43 -7.54 2.58 -6.22
CA CYS A 43 -6.81 3.70 -6.82
C CYS A 43 -7.46 4.17 -8.11
N GLU A 44 -6.94 5.22 -8.72
CA GLU A 44 -7.29 5.60 -10.08
C GLU A 44 -6.71 4.59 -11.09
N SER A 45 -7.47 4.28 -12.13
CA SER A 45 -7.04 3.45 -13.27
C SER A 45 -5.76 3.98 -13.93
N GLY A 46 -4.99 3.07 -14.54
CA GLY A 46 -3.77 3.39 -15.27
C GLY A 46 -3.25 2.22 -16.09
N PRO A 47 -2.07 2.37 -16.70
CA PRO A 47 -1.50 1.34 -17.60
C PRO A 47 -1.37 -0.06 -17.00
N LEU A 48 -1.14 -0.18 -15.69
CA LEU A 48 -1.00 -1.46 -15.00
C LEU A 48 -2.34 -2.06 -14.52
N GLU A 49 -3.49 -1.51 -14.92
CA GLU A 49 -4.79 -2.06 -14.51
C GLU A 49 -5.00 -3.48 -15.06
N ARG A 50 -4.61 -3.73 -16.31
CA ARG A 50 -4.71 -5.06 -16.91
C ARG A 50 -3.90 -6.08 -16.11
N ASP A 51 -2.62 -5.79 -15.86
CA ASP A 51 -1.72 -6.66 -15.12
C ASP A 51 -2.29 -6.94 -13.71
N LEU A 52 -2.86 -5.92 -13.05
CA LEU A 52 -3.51 -6.10 -11.75
C LEU A 52 -4.71 -7.03 -11.83
N ARG A 53 -5.58 -6.89 -12.82
CA ARG A 53 -6.76 -7.76 -12.98
C ARG A 53 -6.38 -9.21 -13.27
N GLU A 54 -5.29 -9.44 -14.00
CA GLU A 54 -4.75 -10.76 -14.27
C GLU A 54 -4.27 -11.49 -13.01
N THR A 55 -3.96 -10.77 -11.91
CA THR A 55 -3.65 -11.37 -10.60
C THR A 55 -4.87 -11.96 -9.88
N GLY A 56 -6.08 -11.74 -10.38
CA GLY A 56 -7.33 -12.09 -9.69
C GLY A 56 -7.73 -11.11 -8.58
N SER A 57 -7.04 -9.96 -8.46
CA SER A 57 -7.39 -8.94 -7.46
C SER A 57 -8.65 -8.16 -7.82
N GLU A 58 -9.42 -7.80 -6.80
CA GLU A 58 -10.55 -6.89 -6.94
C GLU A 58 -10.04 -5.45 -7.07
N PHE A 59 -10.52 -4.75 -8.08
CA PHE A 59 -10.09 -3.39 -8.38
C PHE A 59 -11.24 -2.39 -8.27
N PHE A 60 -11.03 -1.34 -7.46
CA PHE A 60 -11.95 -0.22 -7.31
C PHE A 60 -11.31 1.04 -7.89
N ASN A 61 -11.81 1.47 -9.05
CA ASN A 61 -11.32 2.68 -9.74
C ASN A 61 -11.83 3.94 -9.02
N TRP A 62 -11.12 4.36 -7.97
CA TRP A 62 -11.43 5.58 -7.22
C TRP A 62 -10.23 6.54 -7.25
N PRO A 63 -10.41 7.81 -7.66
CA PRO A 63 -9.31 8.78 -7.78
C PRO A 63 -8.87 9.33 -6.41
N ILE A 64 -8.48 8.44 -5.49
CA ILE A 64 -8.07 8.77 -4.12
C ILE A 64 -6.72 9.50 -4.03
N GLY A 65 -6.02 9.68 -5.14
CA GLY A 65 -4.78 10.44 -5.25
C GLY A 65 -4.97 11.90 -5.70
N ARG A 66 -6.18 12.31 -6.08
CA ARG A 66 -6.44 13.67 -6.59
C ARG A 66 -6.56 14.67 -5.44
N LYS A 67 -5.81 15.76 -5.53
CA LYS A 67 -5.85 16.88 -4.55
C LYS A 67 -7.08 17.77 -4.80
N HIS A 68 -8.25 17.29 -4.41
CA HIS A 68 -9.52 18.01 -4.56
C HIS A 68 -10.35 17.84 -3.29
N ALA A 69 -11.14 18.85 -2.90
CA ALA A 69 -11.94 18.81 -1.67
C ALA A 69 -12.89 17.61 -1.61
N LEU A 70 -13.50 17.25 -2.74
CA LEU A 70 -14.39 16.10 -2.83
C LEU A 70 -13.68 14.74 -2.63
N THR A 71 -12.36 14.70 -2.69
CA THR A 71 -11.62 13.45 -2.46
C THR A 71 -11.84 12.90 -1.04
N ILE A 72 -12.17 13.78 -0.08
CA ILE A 72 -12.44 13.37 1.31
C ILE A 72 -13.63 12.40 1.42
N GLN A 73 -14.60 12.44 0.50
CA GLN A 73 -15.73 11.50 0.48
C GLN A 73 -15.30 10.03 0.36
N TYR A 74 -14.13 9.80 -0.24
CA TYR A 74 -13.59 8.45 -0.37
C TYR A 74 -13.20 7.81 0.97
N ALA A 75 -12.93 8.60 2.01
CA ALA A 75 -12.73 8.05 3.34
C ALA A 75 -13.98 7.28 3.83
N ARG A 76 -15.19 7.81 3.58
CA ARG A 76 -16.44 7.09 3.89
C ARG A 76 -16.60 5.83 3.02
N LYS A 77 -16.26 5.90 1.74
CA LYS A 77 -16.32 4.74 0.84
C LYS A 77 -15.33 3.65 1.27
N ILE A 78 -14.07 4.03 1.59
CA ILE A 78 -13.06 3.10 2.12
C ILE A 78 -13.55 2.44 3.41
N ARG A 79 -14.09 3.23 4.36
CA ARG A 79 -14.65 2.68 5.60
C ARG A 79 -15.74 1.64 5.33
N ASN A 80 -16.68 1.96 4.46
CA ASN A 80 -17.78 1.06 4.14
C ASN A 80 -17.26 -0.22 3.48
N LEU A 81 -16.31 -0.10 2.56
CA LEU A 81 -15.65 -1.24 1.91
C LEU A 81 -14.88 -2.10 2.93
N CYS A 82 -14.18 -1.50 3.89
CA CYS A 82 -13.54 -2.26 4.96
C CYS A 82 -14.54 -3.12 5.75
N LEU A 83 -15.71 -2.57 6.04
CA LEU A 83 -16.73 -3.25 6.84
C LEU A 83 -17.48 -4.30 6.02
N SER A 84 -17.88 -4.00 4.76
CA SER A 84 -18.62 -4.95 3.92
C SER A 84 -17.76 -6.15 3.52
N GLU A 85 -16.51 -5.90 3.16
CA GLU A 85 -15.59 -6.93 2.70
C GLU A 85 -14.78 -7.59 3.82
N LYS A 86 -15.03 -7.20 5.08
CA LYS A 86 -14.33 -7.72 6.26
C LYS A 86 -12.81 -7.68 6.07
N VAL A 87 -12.31 -6.51 5.66
CA VAL A 87 -10.87 -6.31 5.41
C VAL A 87 -10.09 -6.52 6.71
N ASP A 88 -9.06 -7.34 6.65
CA ASP A 88 -8.17 -7.62 7.78
C ASP A 88 -7.00 -6.62 7.83
N ILE A 89 -6.50 -6.19 6.67
CA ILE A 89 -5.35 -5.28 6.55
C ILE A 89 -5.65 -4.19 5.54
N VAL A 90 -5.43 -2.94 5.93
CA VAL A 90 -5.38 -1.79 5.01
C VAL A 90 -3.95 -1.30 4.89
N HIS A 91 -3.41 -1.31 3.68
CA HIS A 91 -2.04 -0.97 3.37
C HIS A 91 -1.96 0.28 2.48
N ALA A 92 -1.55 1.41 3.04
CA ALA A 92 -1.35 2.63 2.26
C ALA A 92 0.08 2.76 1.75
N ARG A 93 0.18 3.07 0.46
CA ARG A 93 1.44 3.17 -0.27
C ARG A 93 1.78 4.60 -0.70
N SER A 94 0.99 5.58 -0.30
CA SER A 94 1.22 7.00 -0.58
C SER A 94 0.46 7.90 0.38
N ARG A 95 0.94 9.15 0.55
CA ARG A 95 0.49 10.08 1.60
C ARG A 95 -1.01 10.43 1.54
N LEU A 96 -1.55 10.83 0.39
CA LEU A 96 -2.98 11.21 0.32
C LEU A 96 -3.92 10.00 0.52
N PRO A 97 -3.70 8.84 -0.15
CA PRO A 97 -4.39 7.60 0.21
C PRO A 97 -4.25 7.22 1.69
N ALA A 98 -3.08 7.47 2.31
CA ALA A 98 -2.88 7.22 3.74
C ALA A 98 -3.75 8.15 4.61
N TRP A 99 -3.89 9.41 4.26
CA TRP A 99 -4.81 10.32 4.97
C TRP A 99 -6.26 9.85 4.89
N LEU A 100 -6.70 9.41 3.72
CA LEU A 100 -8.06 8.90 3.53
C LEU A 100 -8.27 7.59 4.29
N GLY A 101 -7.31 6.66 4.22
CA GLY A 101 -7.34 5.41 4.98
C GLY A 101 -7.38 5.66 6.49
N ARG A 102 -6.49 6.52 7.00
CA ARG A 102 -6.45 6.89 8.42
C ARG A 102 -7.77 7.50 8.89
N LEU A 103 -8.36 8.40 8.09
CA LEU A 103 -9.67 9.00 8.39
C LEU A 103 -10.80 7.94 8.34
N ALA A 104 -10.75 7.02 7.39
CA ALA A 104 -11.71 5.92 7.30
C ALA A 104 -11.67 5.03 8.55
N LEU A 105 -10.47 4.58 8.94
CA LEU A 105 -10.26 3.68 10.06
C LEU A 105 -10.59 4.33 11.41
N SER A 106 -10.36 5.64 11.58
CA SER A 106 -10.70 6.37 12.81
C SER A 106 -12.22 6.37 13.12
N LYS A 107 -13.05 5.97 12.17
CA LYS A 107 -14.51 5.87 12.31
C LYS A 107 -15.01 4.41 12.38
N ILE A 108 -14.10 3.45 12.53
CA ILE A 108 -14.41 2.03 12.74
C ILE A 108 -14.16 1.69 14.22
N LYS A 109 -15.06 0.92 14.81
CA LYS A 109 -14.87 0.42 16.20
C LYS A 109 -13.65 -0.49 16.25
N LYS A 110 -12.87 -0.40 17.34
CA LYS A 110 -11.58 -1.09 17.51
C LYS A 110 -11.64 -2.59 17.20
N GLU A 111 -12.71 -3.26 17.61
CA GLU A 111 -12.91 -4.72 17.45
C GLU A 111 -13.08 -5.14 15.98
N LYS A 112 -13.41 -4.19 15.09
CA LYS A 112 -13.63 -4.42 13.66
C LYS A 112 -12.64 -3.65 12.80
N CYS A 113 -11.68 -2.96 13.43
CA CYS A 113 -10.73 -2.12 12.71
C CYS A 113 -9.63 -2.98 12.07
N PRO A 114 -9.43 -2.88 10.76
CA PRO A 114 -8.30 -3.53 10.09
C PRO A 114 -6.96 -3.10 10.69
N VAL A 115 -5.96 -3.97 10.61
CA VAL A 115 -4.57 -3.60 10.85
C VAL A 115 -4.15 -2.54 9.82
N TRP A 116 -3.53 -1.47 10.30
CA TRP A 116 -3.11 -0.35 9.47
C TRP A 116 -1.63 -0.43 9.14
N ILE A 117 -1.27 -0.58 7.86
CA ILE A 117 0.11 -0.64 7.39
C ILE A 117 0.40 0.52 6.44
N THR A 118 1.59 1.08 6.55
CA THR A 118 2.09 2.09 5.61
C THR A 118 3.44 1.68 5.03
N THR A 119 3.72 2.05 3.77
CA THR A 119 5.07 1.86 3.19
C THR A 119 5.68 3.21 2.82
N VAL A 120 6.86 3.46 3.32
CA VAL A 120 7.68 4.64 2.99
C VAL A 120 8.61 4.29 1.84
N HIS A 121 8.31 4.85 0.66
CA HIS A 121 9.01 4.55 -0.61
C HIS A 121 10.16 5.50 -0.93
N GLY A 122 10.39 6.51 -0.12
CA GLY A 122 11.44 7.50 -0.32
C GLY A 122 11.49 8.51 0.83
N PRO A 123 12.51 9.33 0.91
CA PRO A 123 12.62 10.39 1.90
C PRO A 123 11.65 11.53 1.53
N TYR A 124 10.47 11.51 2.12
CA TYR A 124 9.50 12.60 1.97
C TYR A 124 9.99 13.87 2.66
N SER A 125 9.54 15.05 2.20
CA SER A 125 9.72 16.28 2.98
C SER A 125 9.13 16.09 4.39
N VAL A 126 9.91 16.41 5.43
CA VAL A 126 9.46 16.34 6.82
C VAL A 126 8.39 17.39 7.05
N SER A 127 7.16 16.97 7.25
CA SER A 127 5.99 17.85 7.39
C SER A 127 4.84 17.13 8.09
N ALA A 128 3.87 17.89 8.61
CA ALA A 128 2.64 17.34 9.16
C ALA A 128 1.89 16.47 8.14
N TYR A 129 1.94 16.84 6.86
CA TYR A 129 1.33 16.05 5.78
C TYR A 129 2.00 14.69 5.60
N SER A 130 3.33 14.63 5.65
CA SER A 130 4.08 13.38 5.48
C SER A 130 4.01 12.49 6.73
N LYS A 131 3.74 13.08 7.91
CA LYS A 131 3.64 12.36 9.19
C LYS A 131 2.59 11.25 9.18
N VAL A 132 1.57 11.33 8.30
CA VAL A 132 0.57 10.25 8.17
C VAL A 132 1.20 8.90 7.82
N MET A 133 2.31 8.87 7.09
CA MET A 133 3.01 7.64 6.76
C MET A 133 3.68 6.97 7.97
N MET A 134 3.79 7.70 9.09
CA MET A 134 4.30 7.20 10.37
C MET A 134 3.18 6.70 11.29
N SER A 135 1.93 6.73 10.84
CA SER A 135 0.77 6.34 11.64
C SER A 135 0.41 4.86 11.56
N GLY A 136 1.11 4.05 10.75
CA GLY A 136 0.85 2.62 10.61
C GLY A 136 1.07 1.85 11.93
N ASP A 137 0.29 0.83 12.21
CA ASP A 137 0.58 -0.14 13.26
C ASP A 137 1.91 -0.85 12.95
N LYS A 138 2.18 -1.06 11.65
CA LYS A 138 3.51 -1.39 11.11
C LYS A 138 3.83 -0.45 9.95
N ILE A 139 5.12 -0.07 9.85
CA ILE A 139 5.66 0.86 8.86
C ILE A 139 6.72 0.12 8.07
N ILE A 140 6.49 -0.11 6.80
CA ILE A 140 7.45 -0.76 5.92
C ILE A 140 8.41 0.30 5.38
N ALA A 141 9.71 0.14 5.68
CA ALA A 141 10.80 0.87 5.08
C ALA A 141 11.38 0.03 3.92
N ILE A 142 11.47 0.59 2.71
CA ILE A 142 11.93 -0.17 1.54
C ILE A 142 13.46 -0.40 1.50
N SER A 143 14.19 0.14 2.46
CA SER A 143 15.65 -0.04 2.61
C SER A 143 16.09 0.41 4.01
N ASN A 144 17.32 0.05 4.39
CA ASN A 144 17.92 0.55 5.62
C ASN A 144 18.05 2.08 5.60
N TYR A 145 18.40 2.67 4.45
CA TYR A 145 18.42 4.13 4.29
C TYR A 145 17.07 4.78 4.66
N ILE A 146 15.95 4.19 4.24
CA ILE A 146 14.62 4.71 4.59
C ILE A 146 14.29 4.45 6.06
N ARG A 147 14.72 3.33 6.63
CA ARG A 147 14.60 3.08 8.07
C ARG A 147 15.33 4.17 8.88
N ASP A 148 16.59 4.44 8.54
CA ASP A 148 17.41 5.47 9.20
C ASP A 148 16.80 6.87 9.03
N TYR A 149 16.30 7.17 7.83
CA TYR A 149 15.55 8.40 7.55
C TYR A 149 14.34 8.55 8.48
N ILE A 150 13.52 7.50 8.65
CA ILE A 150 12.35 7.52 9.54
C ILE A 150 12.79 7.77 10.98
N THR A 151 13.72 7.00 11.48
CA THR A 151 14.21 7.08 12.87
C THR A 151 14.77 8.46 13.17
N LYS A 152 15.55 9.04 12.25
CA LYS A 152 16.17 10.36 12.42
C LYS A 152 15.13 11.50 12.42
N ASN A 153 14.17 11.46 11.51
CA ASN A 153 13.26 12.59 11.27
C ASN A 153 11.93 12.49 12.01
N TYR A 154 11.60 11.31 12.54
CA TYR A 154 10.37 11.04 13.28
C TYR A 154 10.66 10.27 14.58
N PRO A 155 11.40 10.88 15.55
CA PRO A 155 11.89 10.20 16.75
C PRO A 155 10.78 9.67 17.68
N GLY A 156 9.54 10.09 17.47
CA GLY A 156 8.37 9.54 18.20
C GLY A 156 7.82 8.24 17.61
N VAL A 157 8.44 7.67 16.57
CA VAL A 157 8.06 6.37 16.01
C VAL A 157 8.84 5.27 16.72
N GLU A 158 8.13 4.34 17.32
CA GLU A 158 8.72 3.17 17.99
C GLU A 158 9.42 2.27 16.96
N ASN A 159 10.65 1.84 17.26
CA ASN A 159 11.49 1.07 16.33
C ASN A 159 10.92 -0.31 15.98
N ASP A 160 10.15 -0.93 16.88
CA ASP A 160 9.49 -2.22 16.66
C ASP A 160 8.34 -2.13 15.64
N ARG A 161 7.85 -0.93 15.37
CA ARG A 161 6.85 -0.69 14.32
C ARG A 161 7.47 -0.58 12.94
N ILE A 162 8.79 -0.35 12.83
CA ILE A 162 9.48 -0.17 11.54
C ILE A 162 10.06 -1.51 11.09
N ILE A 163 9.59 -2.00 9.96
CA ILE A 163 10.06 -3.25 9.35
C ILE A 163 10.75 -2.92 8.03
N THR A 164 12.01 -3.32 7.86
CA THR A 164 12.70 -3.15 6.58
C THR A 164 12.37 -4.32 5.66
N ILE A 165 11.70 -4.01 4.55
CA ILE A 165 11.39 -4.98 3.49
C ILE A 165 11.88 -4.38 2.17
N PRO A 166 13.05 -4.81 1.66
CA PRO A 166 13.55 -4.38 0.36
C PRO A 166 12.58 -4.77 -0.75
N ARG A 167 12.56 -3.99 -1.81
CA ARG A 167 11.79 -4.37 -3.00
C ARG A 167 12.45 -5.56 -3.67
N GLY A 168 11.65 -6.56 -3.99
CA GLY A 168 12.05 -7.64 -4.89
C GLY A 168 12.20 -7.12 -6.34
N VAL A 169 13.08 -7.75 -7.08
CA VAL A 169 13.17 -7.63 -8.54
C VAL A 169 12.57 -8.91 -9.10
N ASP A 170 11.74 -8.78 -10.13
CA ASP A 170 11.21 -9.94 -10.84
C ASP A 170 12.36 -10.57 -11.67
N GLU A 171 12.72 -11.80 -11.34
CA GLU A 171 13.79 -12.54 -12.05
C GLU A 171 13.49 -12.67 -13.55
N ALA A 172 12.22 -12.79 -13.93
CA ALA A 172 11.81 -12.88 -15.34
C ALA A 172 12.13 -11.60 -16.13
N THR A 173 12.16 -10.42 -15.48
CA THR A 173 12.56 -9.15 -16.11
C THR A 173 14.06 -8.89 -16.06
N HIS A 174 14.81 -9.65 -15.26
CA HIS A 174 16.27 -9.49 -15.12
C HIS A 174 17.08 -10.35 -16.08
N ASN A 175 16.48 -11.42 -16.63
CA ASN A 175 17.13 -12.33 -17.58
C ASN A 175 17.00 -11.87 -19.04
N LEU A 176 16.78 -10.59 -19.30
CA LEU A 176 17.01 -10.05 -20.64
C LEU A 176 18.54 -10.00 -20.83
N GLU A 177 19.07 -11.06 -21.46
CA GLU A 177 20.43 -11.04 -22.02
C GLU A 177 20.52 -9.80 -22.92
N PHE A 178 21.32 -8.83 -22.50
CA PHE A 178 21.77 -7.78 -23.41
C PHE A 178 22.69 -8.46 -24.44
N SER A 179 22.15 -8.86 -25.58
CA SER A 179 22.95 -9.13 -26.75
C SER A 179 23.58 -7.81 -27.18
N VAL A 180 24.81 -7.59 -26.76
CA VAL A 180 25.66 -6.54 -27.31
C VAL A 180 25.98 -7.00 -28.73
N GLU A 181 25.25 -6.50 -29.72
CA GLU A 181 25.69 -6.56 -31.12
C GLU A 181 26.96 -5.72 -31.21
N GLN A 182 28.05 -6.39 -31.56
CA GLN A 182 29.34 -5.81 -31.91
C GLN A 182 29.29 -5.21 -33.33
#